data_ae83388d260e8e42f1575224f6d7676d
#
_entry.id   ae83388d260e8e42f1575224f6d7676d
#
_cell.length_a   1.000
_cell.length_b   1.000
_cell.length_c   1.000
_cell.angle_alpha   90.00
_cell.angle_beta   90.00
_cell.angle_gamma   90.00
#
_symmetry.space_group_name_H-M   'P 1'
#
loop_
_entity.id
_entity.type
_entity.pdbx_description
1 polymer ?
#
loop_
_entity_poly.entity_id
_entity_poly.type
_entity_poly.pdbx_seq_one_letter_code
_entity_poly.pdbx_strand_id
1 'polypeptide(L)'
;RLCTRRRGMQDKMINKYIAKNHSGSVFTDNELQVIKDGNIDDMVTTFLDMNTEYYNKQMQSVLKVFTQFMSTEIELERIIYQKEFDGKFVGCQIMDGGIDVFLGIAGEDADLLCVASTFSQEDMNKFDADAYDAICELINIINGAYATKLSYEEIEVSLHPPVFYQDTQIKADNGMYVVTFNMKGHRFNLLMVADDKVKLNV
;
A
#
# COMPACT_ATOMS: atom_id res chain seq x y z
N ARG A 1 5.04 -0.43 26.56
CA ARG A 1 4.14 0.65 26.10
C ARG A 1 4.18 0.88 24.58
N LEU A 2 5.29 0.68 23.88
CA LEU A 2 5.37 0.77 22.41
C LEU A 2 4.66 -0.38 21.68
N CYS A 3 4.74 -1.60 22.21
CA CYS A 3 4.13 -2.78 21.59
C CYS A 3 2.58 -2.75 21.63
N THR A 4 1.99 -2.24 22.73
CA THR A 4 0.53 -2.07 22.87
C THR A 4 -0.04 -0.94 22.00
N ARG A 5 0.75 0.13 21.76
CA ARG A 5 0.34 1.23 20.88
C ARG A 5 0.33 0.81 19.40
N ARG A 6 1.30 -0.02 18.97
CA ARG A 6 1.36 -0.57 17.61
C ARG A 6 0.21 -1.55 17.33
N ARG A 7 -0.14 -2.43 18.26
CA ARG A 7 -1.29 -3.35 18.12
C ARG A 7 -2.60 -2.58 17.91
N GLY A 8 -2.88 -1.54 18.67
CA GLY A 8 -4.10 -0.73 18.53
C GLY A 8 -4.18 0.08 17.22
N MET A 9 -3.07 0.33 16.53
CA MET A 9 -3.04 0.99 15.21
C MET A 9 -3.33 0.00 14.07
N GLN A 10 -2.80 -1.22 14.16
CA GLN A 10 -3.05 -2.29 13.18
C GLN A 10 -4.53 -2.61 13.09
N ASP A 11 -5.18 -2.78 14.24
CA ASP A 11 -6.60 -3.12 14.34
C ASP A 11 -7.49 -2.05 13.69
N LYS A 12 -7.11 -0.78 13.77
CA LYS A 12 -7.92 0.33 13.25
C LYS A 12 -7.84 0.50 11.73
N MET A 13 -6.70 0.17 11.11
CA MET A 13 -6.46 0.40 9.69
C MET A 13 -7.42 -0.39 8.79
N ILE A 14 -7.67 -1.65 9.10
CA ILE A 14 -8.49 -2.57 8.32
C ILE A 14 -9.89 -2.75 8.92
N ASN A 15 -10.06 -2.61 10.24
CA ASN A 15 -11.31 -2.95 10.94
C ASN A 15 -12.53 -2.18 10.42
N LYS A 16 -12.37 -0.90 10.08
CA LYS A 16 -13.47 -0.13 9.48
C LYS A 16 -13.84 -0.65 8.09
N TYR A 17 -12.85 -1.04 7.29
CA TYR A 17 -13.06 -1.64 5.98
C TYR A 17 -13.81 -2.98 6.12
N ILE A 18 -13.36 -3.84 7.03
CA ILE A 18 -14.02 -5.13 7.33
C ILE A 18 -15.46 -4.89 7.76
N ALA A 19 -15.69 -4.02 8.75
CA ALA A 19 -17.04 -3.73 9.25
C ALA A 19 -17.98 -3.22 8.16
N LYS A 20 -17.48 -2.39 7.23
CA LYS A 20 -18.26 -1.87 6.11
C LYS A 20 -18.61 -2.94 5.08
N ASN A 21 -17.68 -3.83 4.75
CA ASN A 21 -17.86 -4.84 3.70
C ASN A 21 -18.51 -6.14 4.20
N HIS A 22 -18.48 -6.40 5.53
CA HIS A 22 -19.18 -7.49 6.18
C HIS A 22 -20.53 -7.07 6.81
N SER A 23 -21.03 -5.86 6.53
CA SER A 23 -22.30 -5.39 7.07
C SER A 23 -23.44 -6.31 6.63
N GLY A 24 -24.05 -7.02 7.60
CA GLY A 24 -25.15 -7.96 7.39
C GLY A 24 -24.76 -9.45 7.35
N SER A 25 -23.49 -9.80 7.41
CA SER A 25 -23.02 -11.17 7.55
C SER A 25 -22.58 -11.47 8.99
N VAL A 26 -22.79 -12.72 9.41
CA VAL A 26 -22.28 -13.23 10.69
C VAL A 26 -20.85 -13.71 10.46
N PHE A 27 -19.89 -13.20 11.25
CA PHE A 27 -18.52 -13.69 11.21
C PHE A 27 -18.45 -15.16 11.63
N THR A 28 -17.67 -15.93 10.91
CA THR A 28 -17.32 -17.30 11.31
C THR A 28 -16.39 -17.28 12.52
N ASP A 29 -16.28 -18.41 13.23
CA ASP A 29 -15.35 -18.52 14.37
C ASP A 29 -13.90 -18.26 13.97
N ASN A 30 -13.50 -18.69 12.76
CA ASN A 30 -12.17 -18.42 12.23
C ASN A 30 -11.93 -16.91 11.97
N GLU A 31 -12.87 -16.21 11.37
CA GLU A 31 -12.79 -14.76 11.13
C GLU A 31 -12.72 -13.99 12.45
N LEU A 32 -13.52 -14.38 13.46
CA LEU A 32 -13.46 -13.78 14.79
C LEU A 32 -12.10 -14.00 15.46
N GLN A 33 -11.51 -15.19 15.28
CA GLN A 33 -10.19 -15.47 15.81
C GLN A 33 -9.11 -14.63 15.14
N VAL A 34 -9.15 -14.48 13.78
CA VAL A 34 -8.22 -13.64 13.02
C VAL A 34 -8.32 -12.17 13.47
N ILE A 35 -9.54 -11.64 13.66
CA ILE A 35 -9.73 -10.27 14.17
C ILE A 35 -9.14 -10.14 15.59
N LYS A 36 -9.37 -11.12 16.45
CA LYS A 36 -8.87 -11.10 17.83
C LYS A 36 -7.36 -11.19 17.92
N ASP A 37 -6.73 -11.97 17.06
CA ASP A 37 -5.28 -12.14 17.00
C ASP A 37 -4.58 -10.91 16.44
N GLY A 38 -5.26 -10.17 15.54
CA GLY A 38 -4.79 -8.91 14.96
C GLY A 38 -3.51 -9.08 14.12
N ASN A 39 -3.28 -10.26 13.53
CA ASN A 39 -2.16 -10.52 12.65
C ASN A 39 -2.47 -9.95 11.25
N ILE A 40 -1.62 -9.02 10.75
CA ILE A 40 -1.84 -8.35 9.46
C ILE A 40 -1.89 -9.35 8.31
N ASP A 41 -1.01 -10.34 8.29
CA ASP A 41 -0.94 -11.30 7.18
C ASP A 41 -2.23 -12.12 7.09
N ASP A 42 -2.73 -12.58 8.23
CA ASP A 42 -4.00 -13.32 8.32
C ASP A 42 -5.20 -12.43 8.00
N MET A 43 -5.20 -11.17 8.45
CA MET A 43 -6.27 -10.22 8.15
C MET A 43 -6.36 -9.89 6.67
N VAL A 44 -5.23 -9.69 5.98
CA VAL A 44 -5.19 -9.47 4.52
C VAL A 44 -5.75 -10.68 3.79
N THR A 45 -5.25 -11.87 4.09
CA THR A 45 -5.65 -13.11 3.42
C THR A 45 -7.13 -13.44 3.65
N THR A 46 -7.64 -13.15 4.85
CA THR A 46 -9.02 -13.50 5.22
C THR A 46 -10.06 -12.50 4.70
N PHE A 47 -9.72 -11.18 4.67
CA PHE A 47 -10.73 -10.13 4.50
C PHE A 47 -10.57 -9.24 3.27
N LEU A 48 -9.42 -9.23 2.60
CA LEU A 48 -9.22 -8.30 1.49
C LEU A 48 -9.46 -8.90 0.11
N ASP A 49 -9.63 -10.22 0.01
CA ASP A 49 -10.03 -10.95 -1.22
C ASP A 49 -9.15 -10.57 -2.44
N MET A 50 -7.84 -10.59 -2.26
CA MET A 50 -6.88 -10.31 -3.35
C MET A 50 -6.81 -11.48 -4.33
N ASN A 51 -6.70 -11.18 -5.64
CA ASN A 51 -6.77 -12.17 -6.74
C ASN A 51 -5.69 -13.26 -6.65
N THR A 52 -4.52 -12.94 -6.12
CA THR A 52 -3.38 -13.88 -6.05
C THR A 52 -2.62 -13.72 -4.74
N GLU A 53 -1.84 -14.75 -4.41
CA GLU A 53 -0.93 -14.73 -3.26
C GLU A 53 0.15 -13.63 -3.37
N TYR A 54 0.57 -13.28 -4.59
CA TYR A 54 1.49 -12.18 -4.82
C TYR A 54 0.90 -10.84 -4.36
N TYR A 55 -0.37 -10.58 -4.66
CA TYR A 55 -1.07 -9.38 -4.18
C TYR A 55 -1.28 -9.39 -2.66
N ASN A 56 -1.61 -10.55 -2.08
CA ASN A 56 -1.70 -10.68 -0.62
C ASN A 56 -0.39 -10.27 0.04
N LYS A 57 0.74 -10.81 -0.42
CA LYS A 57 2.08 -10.48 0.12
C LYS A 57 2.47 -9.02 -0.09
N GLN A 58 2.13 -8.44 -1.26
CA GLN A 58 2.37 -7.03 -1.53
C GLN A 58 1.59 -6.15 -0.54
N MET A 59 0.29 -6.40 -0.36
CA MET A 59 -0.56 -5.66 0.58
C MET A 59 -0.14 -5.84 2.04
N GLN A 60 0.25 -7.04 2.44
CA GLN A 60 0.81 -7.32 3.76
C GLN A 60 2.07 -6.48 4.02
N SER A 61 2.94 -6.35 3.02
CA SER A 61 4.16 -5.53 3.12
C SER A 61 3.83 -4.05 3.29
N VAL A 62 2.87 -3.53 2.52
CA VAL A 62 2.36 -2.16 2.65
C VAL A 62 1.86 -1.88 4.07
N LEU A 63 0.94 -2.70 4.56
CA LEU A 63 0.31 -2.49 5.87
C LEU A 63 1.32 -2.60 7.03
N LYS A 64 2.29 -3.52 6.92
CA LYS A 64 3.37 -3.63 7.91
C LYS A 64 4.25 -2.39 7.93
N VAL A 65 4.65 -1.87 6.77
CA VAL A 65 5.46 -0.66 6.66
C VAL A 65 4.68 0.55 7.19
N PHE A 66 3.42 0.71 6.80
CA PHE A 66 2.59 1.79 7.33
C PHE A 66 2.47 1.75 8.86
N THR A 67 2.26 0.57 9.44
CA THR A 67 2.24 0.40 10.90
C THR A 67 3.57 0.73 11.56
N GLN A 68 4.68 0.44 10.88
CA GLN A 68 6.01 0.63 11.44
C GLN A 68 6.50 2.08 11.38
N PHE A 69 6.24 2.77 10.27
CA PHE A 69 6.83 4.06 9.96
C PHE A 69 5.85 5.24 10.01
N MET A 70 4.55 4.99 9.82
CA MET A 70 3.55 6.07 9.89
C MET A 70 3.07 6.26 11.33
N SER A 71 3.28 7.45 11.88
CA SER A 71 2.98 7.77 13.29
C SER A 71 1.52 8.13 13.56
N THR A 72 0.67 8.10 12.55
CA THR A 72 -0.73 8.51 12.59
C THR A 72 -1.69 7.41 12.19
N GLU A 73 -2.99 7.62 12.45
CA GLU A 73 -4.03 6.70 12.01
C GLU A 73 -4.21 6.79 10.50
N ILE A 74 -4.12 5.64 9.85
CA ILE A 74 -4.41 5.44 8.43
C ILE A 74 -5.59 4.49 8.36
N GLU A 75 -6.55 4.78 7.50
CA GLU A 75 -7.73 3.96 7.29
C GLU A 75 -7.79 3.48 5.84
N LEU A 76 -7.98 2.18 5.64
CA LEU A 76 -8.30 1.61 4.34
C LEU A 76 -9.77 1.94 4.01
N GLU A 77 -10.01 2.73 2.97
CA GLU A 77 -11.35 3.13 2.57
C GLU A 77 -11.96 2.28 1.46
N ARG A 78 -11.13 1.92 0.46
CA ARG A 78 -11.62 1.26 -0.74
C ARG A 78 -10.53 0.45 -1.44
N ILE A 79 -10.93 -0.68 -2.01
CA ILE A 79 -10.12 -1.50 -2.91
C ILE A 79 -10.92 -1.68 -4.21
N ILE A 80 -10.33 -1.33 -5.35
CA ILE A 80 -10.89 -1.59 -6.69
C ILE A 80 -9.82 -2.22 -7.57
N TYR A 81 -10.28 -3.00 -8.57
CA TYR A 81 -9.42 -3.61 -9.58
C TYR A 81 -9.77 -3.03 -10.95
N GLN A 82 -8.79 -2.45 -11.64
CA GLN A 82 -9.01 -1.77 -12.91
C GLN A 82 -7.75 -1.82 -13.77
N LYS A 83 -7.89 -1.54 -15.08
CA LYS A 83 -6.76 -1.63 -16.04
C LYS A 83 -5.97 -0.35 -16.20
N GLU A 84 -6.55 0.78 -15.91
CA GLU A 84 -5.96 2.10 -16.14
C GLU A 84 -6.15 3.01 -14.93
N PHE A 85 -5.18 3.88 -14.69
CA PHE A 85 -5.24 4.90 -13.66
C PHE A 85 -4.57 6.18 -14.17
N ASP A 86 -5.26 7.31 -14.05
CA ASP A 86 -4.72 8.63 -14.35
C ASP A 86 -4.32 9.31 -13.04
N GLY A 87 -3.04 9.57 -12.86
CA GLY A 87 -2.47 10.18 -11.65
C GLY A 87 -1.90 11.55 -11.91
N LYS A 88 -2.27 12.54 -11.08
CA LYS A 88 -1.69 13.88 -11.12
C LYS A 88 -0.26 13.89 -10.59
N PHE A 89 -0.03 13.27 -9.47
CA PHE A 89 1.29 13.02 -8.90
C PHE A 89 1.42 11.55 -8.52
N VAL A 90 2.50 10.91 -8.96
CA VAL A 90 2.74 9.48 -8.73
C VAL A 90 4.21 9.24 -8.44
N GLY A 91 4.52 8.85 -7.21
CA GLY A 91 5.78 8.18 -6.92
C GLY A 91 5.62 6.70 -7.22
N CYS A 92 6.58 6.07 -7.90
CA CYS A 92 6.47 4.65 -8.21
C CYS A 92 7.83 3.95 -8.32
N GLN A 93 7.80 2.63 -8.21
CA GLN A 93 8.98 1.77 -8.39
C GLN A 93 8.57 0.47 -9.08
N ILE A 94 9.41 0.05 -10.01
CA ILE A 94 9.32 -1.25 -10.68
C ILE A 94 10.32 -2.22 -10.05
N MET A 95 9.93 -3.48 -9.95
CA MET A 95 10.84 -4.59 -9.70
C MET A 95 10.66 -5.63 -10.81
N ASP A 96 11.73 -6.29 -11.19
CA ASP A 96 11.71 -7.39 -12.16
C ASP A 96 12.62 -8.54 -11.74
N GLY A 97 12.48 -9.67 -12.41
CA GLY A 97 13.24 -10.89 -12.11
C GLY A 97 12.36 -12.12 -12.20
N GLY A 98 12.17 -12.82 -11.09
CA GLY A 98 11.26 -13.97 -11.04
C GLY A 98 9.80 -13.62 -11.33
N ILE A 99 9.38 -12.41 -11.01
CA ILE A 99 8.10 -11.80 -11.40
C ILE A 99 8.28 -10.31 -11.69
N ASP A 100 7.39 -9.75 -12.51
CA ASP A 100 7.29 -8.30 -12.72
C ASP A 100 6.35 -7.67 -11.67
N VAL A 101 6.79 -6.58 -11.03
CA VAL A 101 6.05 -5.91 -9.96
C VAL A 101 6.09 -4.40 -10.12
N PHE A 102 4.98 -3.76 -9.84
CA PHE A 102 4.88 -2.30 -9.76
C PHE A 102 4.19 -1.90 -8.45
N LEU A 103 4.73 -0.87 -7.82
CA LEU A 103 4.10 -0.19 -6.70
C LEU A 103 4.15 1.32 -6.95
N GLY A 104 2.99 1.98 -6.81
CA GLY A 104 2.86 3.43 -6.89
C GLY A 104 2.08 4.00 -5.71
N ILE A 105 2.42 5.23 -5.32
CA ILE A 105 1.63 6.06 -4.40
C ILE A 105 1.22 7.31 -5.18
N ALA A 106 -0.08 7.55 -5.30
CA ALA A 106 -0.66 8.60 -6.13
C ALA A 106 -1.65 9.46 -5.34
N GLY A 107 -1.71 10.76 -5.67
CA GLY A 107 -2.64 11.68 -5.04
C GLY A 107 -2.50 13.11 -5.54
N GLU A 108 -3.21 14.02 -4.89
CA GLU A 108 -3.03 15.45 -5.05
C GLU A 108 -1.83 15.94 -4.21
N ASP A 109 -1.32 17.13 -4.51
CA ASP A 109 -0.17 17.72 -3.83
C ASP A 109 -0.32 17.79 -2.30
N ALA A 110 -1.46 18.29 -1.80
CA ALA A 110 -1.74 18.38 -0.37
C ALA A 110 -1.84 17.02 0.32
N ASP A 111 -2.37 16.00 -0.38
CA ASP A 111 -2.53 14.65 0.15
C ASP A 111 -1.17 13.96 0.27
N LEU A 112 -0.36 14.03 -0.79
CA LEU A 112 0.98 13.44 -0.80
C LEU A 112 1.95 14.20 0.11
N LEU A 113 1.81 15.51 0.27
CA LEU A 113 2.56 16.28 1.26
C LEU A 113 2.29 15.79 2.68
N CYS A 114 1.03 15.47 3.01
CA CYS A 114 0.67 14.88 4.29
C CYS A 114 1.32 13.49 4.49
N VAL A 115 1.36 12.66 3.44
CA VAL A 115 2.04 11.35 3.47
C VAL A 115 3.53 11.53 3.69
N ALA A 116 4.18 12.39 2.91
CA ALA A 116 5.62 12.66 2.99
C ALA A 116 6.02 13.18 4.38
N SER A 117 5.32 14.21 4.89
CA SER A 117 5.57 14.78 6.23
C SER A 117 5.38 13.76 7.35
N THR A 118 4.34 12.91 7.22
CA THR A 118 4.08 11.89 8.25
C THR A 118 5.15 10.80 8.25
N PHE A 119 5.59 10.37 7.07
CA PHE A 119 6.62 9.35 6.92
C PHE A 119 8.01 9.84 7.38
N SER A 120 8.43 11.02 6.91
CA SER A 120 9.73 11.61 7.28
C SER A 120 9.77 12.10 8.73
N GLN A 121 8.62 12.28 9.39
CA GLN A 121 8.46 12.92 10.70
C GLN A 121 8.95 14.38 10.69
N GLU A 122 8.88 15.05 9.57
CA GLU A 122 9.26 16.44 9.36
C GLU A 122 8.06 17.27 8.94
N ASP A 123 7.97 18.52 9.40
CA ASP A 123 6.93 19.46 8.95
C ASP A 123 7.31 20.05 7.59
N MET A 124 6.91 19.37 6.52
CA MET A 124 7.09 19.86 5.17
C MET A 124 6.00 20.88 4.83
N ASN A 125 6.40 22.06 4.35
CA ASN A 125 5.49 23.16 4.02
C ASN A 125 5.23 23.31 2.51
N LYS A 126 5.96 22.52 1.69
CA LYS A 126 5.90 22.59 0.23
C LYS A 126 5.94 21.18 -0.34
N PHE A 127 5.20 21.00 -1.41
CA PHE A 127 5.24 19.78 -2.21
C PHE A 127 6.30 19.96 -3.31
N ASP A 128 7.55 19.61 -2.99
CA ASP A 128 8.73 19.76 -3.81
C ASP A 128 9.62 18.51 -3.79
N ALA A 129 10.87 18.63 -4.19
CA ALA A 129 11.80 17.52 -4.30
C ALA A 129 11.94 16.72 -3.00
N ASP A 130 11.95 17.36 -1.84
CA ASP A 130 12.09 16.67 -0.54
C ASP A 130 10.87 15.79 -0.27
N ALA A 131 9.66 16.27 -0.61
CA ALA A 131 8.44 15.48 -0.50
C ALA A 131 8.41 14.32 -1.51
N TYR A 132 8.91 14.52 -2.74
CA TYR A 132 9.01 13.46 -3.75
C TYR A 132 9.98 12.37 -3.30
N ASP A 133 11.13 12.75 -2.76
CA ASP A 133 12.13 11.83 -2.23
C ASP A 133 11.58 11.02 -1.05
N ALA A 134 10.82 11.64 -0.15
CA ALA A 134 10.17 10.94 0.97
C ALA A 134 9.14 9.90 0.48
N ILE A 135 8.33 10.23 -0.53
CA ILE A 135 7.39 9.26 -1.13
C ILE A 135 8.15 8.11 -1.81
N CYS A 136 9.19 8.42 -2.57
CA CYS A 136 10.02 7.43 -3.23
C CYS A 136 10.71 6.49 -2.22
N GLU A 137 11.21 7.01 -1.11
CA GLU A 137 11.83 6.21 -0.06
C GLU A 137 10.81 5.31 0.64
N LEU A 138 9.61 5.81 0.93
CA LEU A 138 8.52 4.98 1.47
C LEU A 138 8.21 3.78 0.55
N ILE A 139 8.11 4.02 -0.75
CA ILE A 139 7.88 2.97 -1.75
C ILE A 139 9.05 1.97 -1.76
N ASN A 140 10.28 2.45 -1.73
CA ASN A 140 11.48 1.62 -1.71
C ASN A 140 11.52 0.69 -0.47
N ILE A 141 11.13 1.19 0.69
CA ILE A 141 11.04 0.39 1.93
C ILE A 141 9.94 -0.68 1.80
N ILE A 142 8.78 -0.33 1.25
CA ILE A 142 7.68 -1.30 1.04
C ILE A 142 8.14 -2.41 0.09
N ASN A 143 8.73 -2.06 -1.04
CA ASN A 143 9.20 -3.01 -2.03
C ASN A 143 10.36 -3.87 -1.52
N GLY A 144 11.25 -3.32 -0.70
CA GLY A 144 12.28 -4.09 0.00
C GLY A 144 11.70 -5.15 0.94
N ALA A 145 10.65 -4.79 1.68
CA ALA A 145 9.92 -5.73 2.53
C ALA A 145 9.21 -6.81 1.70
N TYR A 146 8.63 -6.43 0.56
CA TYR A 146 7.98 -7.37 -0.36
C TYR A 146 8.98 -8.32 -1.02
N ALA A 147 10.11 -7.81 -1.52
CA ALA A 147 11.19 -8.61 -2.08
C ALA A 147 11.71 -9.67 -1.08
N THR A 148 11.81 -9.27 0.20
CA THR A 148 12.16 -10.20 1.28
C THR A 148 11.12 -11.32 1.43
N LYS A 149 9.82 -11.03 1.32
CA LYS A 149 8.78 -12.08 1.36
C LYS A 149 8.87 -13.01 0.15
N LEU A 150 9.15 -12.49 -1.04
CA LEU A 150 9.31 -13.29 -2.26
C LEU A 150 10.53 -14.21 -2.19
N SER A 151 11.63 -13.74 -1.60
CA SER A 151 12.85 -14.53 -1.46
C SER A 151 12.67 -15.78 -0.59
N TYR A 152 11.74 -15.80 0.36
CA TYR A 152 11.40 -17.00 1.13
C TYR A 152 10.74 -18.09 0.27
N GLU A 153 10.26 -17.76 -0.92
CA GLU A 153 9.69 -18.67 -1.90
C GLU A 153 10.64 -18.89 -3.11
N GLU A 154 11.90 -18.55 -2.92
CA GLU A 154 12.94 -18.67 -3.97
C GLU A 154 12.65 -17.80 -5.22
N ILE A 155 11.85 -16.73 -5.06
CA ILE A 155 11.57 -15.74 -6.11
C ILE A 155 12.49 -14.54 -5.87
N GLU A 156 13.49 -14.38 -6.74
CA GLU A 156 14.41 -13.26 -6.70
C GLU A 156 13.92 -12.14 -7.61
N VAL A 157 13.92 -10.91 -7.09
CA VAL A 157 13.57 -9.71 -7.82
C VAL A 157 14.61 -8.61 -7.59
N SER A 158 14.82 -7.79 -8.62
CA SER A 158 15.68 -6.61 -8.57
C SER A 158 14.85 -5.34 -8.49
N LEU A 159 15.17 -4.47 -7.55
CA LEU A 159 14.51 -3.17 -7.41
C LEU A 159 15.18 -2.15 -8.33
N HIS A 160 14.39 -1.52 -9.20
CA HIS A 160 14.85 -0.34 -9.94
C HIS A 160 14.78 0.91 -9.04
N PRO A 161 15.51 1.99 -9.35
CA PRO A 161 15.36 3.24 -8.64
C PRO A 161 13.91 3.74 -8.67
N PRO A 162 13.34 4.21 -7.56
CA PRO A 162 12.00 4.81 -7.57
C PRO A 162 12.03 6.14 -8.35
N VAL A 163 10.90 6.47 -8.99
CA VAL A 163 10.74 7.66 -9.83
C VAL A 163 9.47 8.38 -9.45
N PHE A 164 9.47 9.70 -9.58
CA PHE A 164 8.30 10.54 -9.35
C PHE A 164 7.84 11.19 -10.66
N TYR A 165 6.55 11.05 -10.99
CA TYR A 165 5.93 11.59 -12.20
C TYR A 165 4.80 12.54 -11.88
N GLN A 166 4.52 13.44 -12.83
CA GLN A 166 3.35 14.31 -12.84
C GLN A 166 2.51 14.04 -14.09
N ASP A 167 1.18 14.11 -13.96
CA ASP A 167 0.21 13.92 -15.05
C ASP A 167 0.45 12.64 -15.86
N THR A 168 0.50 11.51 -15.15
CA THR A 168 0.88 10.20 -15.70
C THR A 168 -0.30 9.26 -15.80
N GLN A 169 -0.45 8.59 -16.94
CA GLN A 169 -1.36 7.46 -17.09
C GLN A 169 -0.62 6.13 -16.89
N ILE A 170 -1.18 5.27 -16.06
CA ILE A 170 -0.65 3.94 -15.75
C ILE A 170 -1.61 2.90 -16.30
N LYS A 171 -1.10 1.92 -17.04
CA LYS A 171 -1.86 0.82 -17.61
C LYS A 171 -1.23 -0.52 -17.27
N ALA A 172 -2.05 -1.47 -16.82
CA ALA A 172 -1.67 -2.86 -16.62
C ALA A 172 -2.55 -3.75 -17.51
N ASP A 173 -1.94 -4.67 -18.27
CA ASP A 173 -2.66 -5.45 -19.26
C ASP A 173 -3.71 -6.37 -18.60
N ASN A 174 -3.37 -6.99 -17.46
CA ASN A 174 -4.30 -7.82 -16.69
C ASN A 174 -5.08 -7.01 -15.64
N GLY A 175 -4.59 -5.85 -15.25
CA GLY A 175 -5.21 -4.95 -14.28
C GLY A 175 -4.33 -4.70 -13.06
N MET A 176 -4.75 -3.72 -12.26
CA MET A 176 -4.08 -3.30 -11.03
C MET A 176 -5.08 -3.11 -9.91
N TYR A 177 -4.65 -3.32 -8.68
CA TYR A 177 -5.40 -2.85 -7.53
C TYR A 177 -5.11 -1.38 -7.28
N VAL A 178 -6.18 -0.61 -7.12
CA VAL A 178 -6.15 0.77 -6.63
C VAL A 178 -6.75 0.75 -5.24
N VAL A 179 -5.90 0.98 -4.24
CA VAL A 179 -6.27 0.92 -2.83
C VAL A 179 -6.26 2.33 -2.26
N THR A 180 -7.42 2.84 -1.90
CA THR A 180 -7.56 4.19 -1.34
C THR A 180 -7.42 4.14 0.17
N PHE A 181 -6.48 4.94 0.68
CA PHE A 181 -6.29 5.20 2.10
C PHE A 181 -6.70 6.62 2.46
N ASN A 182 -7.16 6.80 3.69
CA ASN A 182 -7.38 8.09 4.30
C ASN A 182 -6.46 8.26 5.52
N MET A 183 -5.77 9.37 5.56
CA MET A 183 -4.89 9.75 6.67
C MET A 183 -5.15 11.18 7.08
N LYS A 184 -5.75 11.40 8.24
CA LYS A 184 -6.10 12.75 8.76
C LYS A 184 -7.01 13.58 7.81
N GLY A 185 -7.86 12.93 7.02
CA GLY A 185 -8.71 13.58 6.02
C GLY A 185 -8.08 13.70 4.62
N HIS A 186 -6.81 13.39 4.46
CA HIS A 186 -6.11 13.32 3.18
C HIS A 186 -6.25 11.93 2.56
N ARG A 187 -6.63 11.88 1.28
CA ARG A 187 -6.80 10.63 0.54
C ARG A 187 -5.68 10.43 -0.46
N PHE A 188 -5.06 9.28 -0.43
CA PHE A 188 -4.08 8.86 -1.42
C PHE A 188 -4.36 7.44 -1.89
N ASN A 189 -3.87 7.12 -3.07
CA ASN A 189 -4.06 5.81 -3.68
C ASN A 189 -2.74 5.05 -3.73
N LEU A 190 -2.80 3.79 -3.33
CA LEU A 190 -1.76 2.83 -3.59
C LEU A 190 -2.11 2.09 -4.87
N LEU A 191 -1.18 2.01 -5.81
CA LEU A 191 -1.31 1.33 -7.09
C LEU A 191 -0.45 0.07 -7.04
N MET A 192 -1.06 -1.10 -7.19
CA MET A 192 -0.40 -2.38 -7.01
C MET A 192 -0.54 -3.24 -8.25
N VAL A 193 0.58 -3.69 -8.80
CA VAL A 193 0.62 -4.72 -9.85
C VAL A 193 1.63 -5.78 -9.44
N ALA A 194 1.24 -7.04 -9.53
CA ALA A 194 2.09 -8.18 -9.26
C ALA A 194 1.91 -9.23 -10.35
N ASP A 195 3.04 -9.78 -10.84
CA ASP A 195 3.12 -10.74 -11.95
C ASP A 195 2.54 -10.21 -13.27
N ASP A 196 2.70 -8.91 -13.51
CA ASP A 196 2.32 -8.24 -14.76
C ASP A 196 3.17 -6.99 -15.02
N LYS A 197 3.24 -6.58 -16.28
CA LYS A 197 3.97 -5.38 -16.72
C LYS A 197 3.07 -4.16 -16.78
N VAL A 198 3.67 -3.03 -16.45
CA VAL A 198 3.01 -1.73 -16.47
C VAL A 198 3.55 -0.89 -17.63
N LYS A 199 2.64 -0.15 -18.28
CA LYS A 199 2.98 0.89 -19.26
C LYS A 199 2.71 2.25 -18.63
N LEU A 200 3.72 3.11 -18.64
CA LEU A 200 3.63 4.48 -18.15
C LEU A 200 3.61 5.42 -19.35
N ASN A 201 2.60 6.27 -19.44
CA ASN A 201 2.51 7.37 -20.40
C ASN A 201 2.72 8.68 -19.62
N VAL A 202 3.90 9.25 -19.72
CA VAL A 202 4.37 10.47 -19.06
C VAL A 202 4.52 11.60 -20.04
#